data_3cae47d7f08469a4676d18c6c9185a56
#
_entry.id   3cae47d7f08469a4676d18c6c9185a56
#
_cell.length_a   1.000
_cell.length_b   1.000
_cell.length_c   1.000
_cell.angle_alpha   90.00
_cell.angle_beta   90.00
_cell.angle_gamma   90.00
#
_symmetry.space_group_name_H-M   'P 1'
#
loop_
_entity.id
_entity.type
_entity.pdbx_description
1 polymer ?
#
loop_
_entity_poly.entity_id
_entity_poly.type
_entity_poly.pdbx_seq_one_letter_code
_entity_poly.pdbx_strand_id
1 'polypeptide(L)'
;MRSLVGPVPEPAERASSALRRCARATLSLPAPTAGTRGTTDGSRENTAGSRGNATPAVALAHRTSGTADLSLVIPTADAAAIPAGGVHARLEVLDEILGGAARGWCRRLVVVDGLVEQIDTRAQRHAATRIARDLPDSALLGVGSESALVRLRTERILLTDDSGVTDIAPDDLATSGPDPFTDLEGHWLDHLNDPRCQVVPRRALRVCRCLPAERPLLIGIDRAGVDLELTDREGRARRERLPFAEACTDVAELGTQLRLLAGGARYPQDRAALRP
;
A
#
# COMPACT_ATOMS: atom_id res chain seq x y z
N MET A 1 -13.44 10.55 -24.05
CA MET A 1 -12.76 9.32 -23.62
C MET A 1 -13.65 8.68 -22.55
N ARG A 2 -14.35 7.57 -22.84
CA ARG A 2 -15.14 6.86 -21.81
C ARG A 2 -14.14 5.97 -21.09
N SER A 3 -13.76 6.37 -19.88
CA SER A 3 -13.06 5.50 -18.94
C SER A 3 -13.88 4.22 -18.78
N LEU A 4 -13.24 3.08 -18.80
CA LEU A 4 -13.87 1.79 -18.52
C LEU A 4 -14.26 1.81 -17.03
N VAL A 5 -15.49 2.26 -16.75
CA VAL A 5 -15.99 2.37 -15.38
C VAL A 5 -16.43 0.96 -14.93
N GLY A 6 -15.55 0.32 -14.18
CA GLY A 6 -15.87 -0.91 -13.45
C GLY A 6 -15.66 -0.70 -11.95
N PRO A 7 -15.97 -1.70 -11.13
CA PRO A 7 -15.71 -1.62 -9.71
C PRO A 7 -14.22 -1.37 -9.46
N VAL A 8 -13.93 -0.39 -8.63
CA VAL A 8 -12.58 -0.10 -8.12
C VAL A 8 -12.63 -0.36 -6.63
N PRO A 9 -11.62 -1.03 -6.03
CA PRO A 9 -11.57 -1.20 -4.59
C PRO A 9 -11.64 0.14 -3.87
N GLU A 10 -12.34 0.17 -2.74
CA GLU A 10 -12.47 1.37 -1.92
C GLU A 10 -11.10 1.90 -1.45
N PRO A 11 -10.94 3.19 -1.20
CA PRO A 11 -9.66 3.76 -0.75
C PRO A 11 -9.11 3.07 0.50
N ALA A 12 -9.96 2.73 1.47
CA ALA A 12 -9.56 2.03 2.69
C ALA A 12 -9.07 0.59 2.40
N GLU A 13 -9.69 -0.13 1.46
CA GLU A 13 -9.24 -1.45 1.00
C GLU A 13 -7.88 -1.36 0.29
N ARG A 14 -7.69 -0.34 -0.55
CA ARG A 14 -6.41 -0.09 -1.23
C ARG A 14 -5.29 0.23 -0.24
N ALA A 15 -5.56 1.07 0.76
CA ALA A 15 -4.62 1.38 1.83
C ALA A 15 -4.30 0.15 2.70
N SER A 16 -5.33 -0.65 3.05
CA SER A 16 -5.18 -1.91 3.78
C SER A 16 -4.30 -2.91 3.02
N SER A 17 -4.50 -3.03 1.70
CA SER A 17 -3.68 -3.88 0.83
C SER A 17 -2.23 -3.40 0.73
N ALA A 18 -2.01 -2.08 0.65
CA ALA A 18 -0.67 -1.49 0.65
C ALA A 18 0.06 -1.79 1.96
N LEU A 19 -0.60 -1.57 3.11
CA LEU A 19 -0.07 -1.88 4.43
C LEU A 19 0.22 -3.38 4.63
N ARG A 20 -0.53 -4.26 3.98
CA ARG A 20 -0.30 -5.71 4.02
C ARG A 20 0.90 -6.13 3.18
N ARG A 21 1.07 -5.56 1.98
CA ARG A 21 2.18 -5.89 1.06
C ARG A 21 3.52 -5.34 1.51
N CYS A 22 3.51 -4.11 2.04
CA CYS A 22 4.71 -3.37 2.37
C CYS A 22 5.09 -3.61 3.82
N ALA A 23 5.85 -4.68 4.04
CA ALA A 23 6.37 -4.98 5.37
C ALA A 23 7.31 -3.88 5.88
N ARG A 24 7.98 -3.15 4.99
CA ARG A 24 8.94 -2.09 5.36
C ARG A 24 8.39 -0.71 5.05
N ALA A 25 8.49 0.16 6.06
CA ALA A 25 8.00 1.53 6.01
C ALA A 25 9.07 2.49 6.58
N THR A 26 8.93 3.77 6.29
CA THR A 26 9.79 4.82 6.83
C THR A 26 9.05 5.54 7.95
N LEU A 27 9.55 5.46 9.17
CA LEU A 27 9.02 6.16 10.33
C LEU A 27 9.84 7.44 10.57
N SER A 28 9.19 8.59 10.56
CA SER A 28 9.79 9.88 10.89
C SER A 28 9.37 10.29 12.29
N LEU A 29 10.32 10.26 13.22
CA LEU A 29 10.15 10.77 14.58
C LEU A 29 10.61 12.24 14.63
N PRO A 30 9.97 13.13 15.41
CA PRO A 30 10.47 14.48 15.61
C PRO A 30 11.86 14.44 16.26
N ALA A 31 12.73 15.38 15.88
CA ALA A 31 14.02 15.51 16.53
C ALA A 31 13.84 15.72 18.04
N PRO A 32 14.66 15.08 18.90
CA PRO A 32 14.61 15.34 20.32
C PRO A 32 14.81 16.83 20.56
N THR A 33 13.84 17.48 21.20
CA THR A 33 13.98 18.87 21.63
C THR A 33 15.12 18.91 22.63
N ALA A 34 16.29 19.42 22.21
CA ALA A 34 17.38 19.74 23.14
C ALA A 34 16.80 20.65 24.19
N GLY A 35 16.77 20.17 25.45
CA GLY A 35 16.18 20.87 26.57
C GLY A 35 16.68 22.30 26.61
N THR A 36 15.81 23.26 26.33
CA THR A 36 16.06 24.68 26.45
C THR A 36 16.18 24.99 27.93
N ARG A 37 17.43 25.03 28.43
CA ARG A 37 17.71 25.76 29.67
C ARG A 37 17.27 27.20 29.44
N GLY A 38 16.32 27.64 30.25
CA GLY A 38 15.68 28.93 30.12
C GLY A 38 16.64 30.09 29.98
N THR A 39 16.38 30.90 28.99
CA THR A 39 16.69 32.34 29.00
C THR A 39 15.46 33.02 28.43
N THR A 40 14.73 33.71 29.30
CA THR A 40 13.72 34.69 28.97
C THR A 40 14.36 35.81 28.16
N ASP A 41 14.06 35.90 26.89
CA ASP A 41 14.02 37.19 26.22
C ASP A 41 12.96 37.19 25.14
N GLY A 42 12.12 38.27 25.23
CA GLY A 42 10.93 38.38 24.39
C GLY A 42 11.29 38.94 23.03
N SER A 43 11.10 38.17 22.01
CA SER A 43 10.92 38.69 20.65
C SER A 43 10.02 37.71 19.88
N ARG A 44 8.84 38.25 19.55
CA ARG A 44 7.88 37.61 18.64
C ARG A 44 8.47 37.63 17.24
N GLU A 45 9.02 36.52 16.83
CA GLU A 45 9.24 36.25 15.41
C GLU A 45 8.36 35.08 14.97
N ASN A 46 7.53 35.42 14.00
CA ASN A 46 6.60 34.54 13.30
C ASN A 46 7.45 33.63 12.38
N THR A 47 7.86 32.47 12.85
CA THR A 47 8.67 31.54 12.05
C THR A 47 7.80 30.36 11.64
N ALA A 48 7.50 30.32 10.34
CA ALA A 48 7.00 29.13 9.66
C ALA A 48 7.84 27.92 10.07
N GLY A 49 7.15 26.86 10.53
CA GLY A 49 7.69 25.69 11.19
C GLY A 49 9.00 25.18 10.58
N SER A 50 10.08 25.33 11.34
CA SER A 50 11.31 24.58 11.13
C SER A 50 10.98 23.09 11.23
N ARG A 51 10.99 22.41 10.09
CA ARG A 51 11.02 20.94 10.03
C ARG A 51 12.35 20.51 10.63
N GLY A 52 12.36 20.22 11.93
CA GLY A 52 13.49 19.54 12.56
C GLY A 52 13.84 18.32 11.71
N ASN A 53 15.13 18.11 11.45
CA ASN A 53 15.62 16.99 10.67
C ASN A 53 15.22 15.69 11.40
N ALA A 54 14.04 15.15 11.06
CA ALA A 54 13.61 13.85 11.57
C ALA A 54 14.53 12.80 10.95
N THR A 55 15.16 11.98 11.77
CA THR A 55 15.95 10.84 11.27
C THR A 55 14.95 9.75 10.88
N PRO A 56 14.87 9.37 9.61
CA PRO A 56 13.95 8.32 9.20
C PRO A 56 14.47 6.96 9.70
N ALA A 57 13.63 6.24 10.42
CA ALA A 57 13.89 4.86 10.82
C ALA A 57 13.15 3.91 9.89
N VAL A 58 13.80 2.81 9.50
CA VAL A 58 13.12 1.72 8.79
C VAL A 58 12.31 0.92 9.81
N ALA A 59 11.02 0.82 9.59
CA ALA A 59 10.09 0.08 10.45
C ALA A 59 9.50 -1.11 9.69
N LEU A 60 9.32 -2.25 10.38
CA LEU A 60 8.40 -3.29 9.96
C LEU A 60 7.03 -2.92 10.49
N ALA A 61 6.08 -2.67 9.60
CA ALA A 61 4.73 -2.28 9.96
C ALA A 61 3.76 -3.45 9.84
N HIS A 62 2.93 -3.66 10.85
CA HIS A 62 1.88 -4.66 10.85
C HIS A 62 0.58 -4.07 11.41
N ARG A 63 -0.51 -4.21 10.67
CA ARG A 63 -1.84 -3.80 11.09
C ARG A 63 -2.59 -4.98 11.72
N THR A 64 -3.08 -4.80 12.93
CA THR A 64 -3.97 -5.78 13.57
C THR A 64 -5.39 -5.63 12.99
N SER A 65 -6.01 -6.74 12.58
CA SER A 65 -7.39 -6.74 12.08
C SER A 65 -8.36 -6.13 13.10
N GLY A 66 -9.32 -5.35 12.62
CA GLY A 66 -10.34 -4.70 13.45
C GLY A 66 -9.89 -3.41 14.14
N THR A 67 -8.69 -2.92 13.82
CA THR A 67 -8.20 -1.63 14.29
C THR A 67 -7.45 -0.89 13.19
N ALA A 68 -7.35 0.44 13.28
CA ALA A 68 -6.49 1.24 12.43
C ALA A 68 -5.06 1.36 12.96
N ASP A 69 -4.82 0.92 14.21
CA ASP A 69 -3.51 1.02 14.85
C ASP A 69 -2.51 0.07 14.20
N LEU A 70 -1.25 0.50 14.16
CA LEU A 70 -0.15 -0.28 13.63
C LEU A 70 0.81 -0.69 14.73
N SER A 71 1.28 -1.92 14.66
CA SER A 71 2.44 -2.39 15.42
C SER A 71 3.68 -2.20 14.57
N LEU A 72 4.68 -1.49 15.08
CA LEU A 72 5.91 -1.20 14.38
C LEU A 72 7.09 -1.83 15.09
N VAL A 73 7.93 -2.56 14.35
CA VAL A 73 9.23 -3.04 14.84
C VAL A 73 10.29 -2.06 14.36
N ILE A 74 10.96 -1.41 15.29
CA ILE A 74 12.00 -0.39 15.03
C ILE A 74 13.27 -0.73 15.82
N PRO A 75 14.44 -0.17 15.46
CA PRO A 75 15.66 -0.32 16.27
C PRO A 75 15.43 0.14 17.71
N THR A 76 16.03 -0.57 18.66
CA THR A 76 15.92 -0.23 20.11
C THR A 76 16.39 1.19 20.40
N ALA A 77 17.42 1.69 19.68
CA ALA A 77 17.92 3.04 19.83
C ALA A 77 16.85 4.11 19.49
N ASP A 78 16.08 3.88 18.42
CA ASP A 78 15.01 4.79 18.02
C ASP A 78 13.83 4.71 19.00
N ALA A 79 13.50 3.51 19.47
CA ALA A 79 12.46 3.32 20.50
C ALA A 79 12.79 4.02 21.81
N ALA A 80 14.07 4.06 22.21
CA ALA A 80 14.50 4.74 23.41
C ALA A 80 14.32 6.27 23.36
N ALA A 81 14.24 6.84 22.15
CA ALA A 81 13.95 8.26 21.95
C ALA A 81 12.45 8.62 22.13
N ILE A 82 11.56 7.64 22.19
CA ILE A 82 10.13 7.85 22.37
C ILE A 82 9.84 8.09 23.87
N PRO A 83 9.31 9.26 24.25
CA PRO A 83 8.97 9.54 25.65
C PRO A 83 7.85 8.64 26.15
N ALA A 84 7.74 8.51 27.48
CA ALA A 84 6.72 7.67 28.13
C ALA A 84 5.27 8.05 27.76
N GLY A 85 5.02 9.32 27.42
CA GLY A 85 3.71 9.81 26.96
C GLY A 85 3.46 9.65 25.45
N GLY A 86 4.39 9.02 24.73
CA GLY A 86 4.34 8.92 23.28
C GLY A 86 4.84 10.18 22.55
N VAL A 87 4.92 10.10 21.25
CA VAL A 87 5.33 11.19 20.37
C VAL A 87 4.57 11.09 19.05
N HIS A 88 4.10 12.23 18.54
CA HIS A 88 3.49 12.25 17.20
C HIS A 88 4.55 11.97 16.14
N ALA A 89 4.21 11.07 15.23
CA ALA A 89 5.11 10.60 14.18
C ALA A 89 4.36 10.40 12.87
N ARG A 90 5.12 10.31 11.80
CA ARG A 90 4.64 9.99 10.45
C ARG A 90 5.25 8.70 9.97
N LEU A 91 4.41 7.79 9.51
CA LEU A 91 4.80 6.57 8.83
C LEU A 91 4.47 6.70 7.34
N GLU A 92 5.45 6.45 6.50
CA GLU A 92 5.31 6.45 5.04
C GLU A 92 5.52 5.03 4.51
N VAL A 93 4.53 4.54 3.76
CA VAL A 93 4.51 3.21 3.16
C VAL A 93 4.42 3.35 1.65
N LEU A 94 5.48 2.95 0.95
CA LEU A 94 5.50 2.91 -0.51
C LEU A 94 4.96 1.56 -0.98
N ASP A 95 3.79 1.56 -1.63
CA ASP A 95 3.20 0.37 -2.25
C ASP A 95 3.85 0.13 -3.61
N GLU A 96 4.87 -0.73 -3.61
CA GLU A 96 5.60 -1.11 -4.81
C GLU A 96 4.96 -2.33 -5.49
N ILE A 97 5.07 -2.37 -6.81
CA ILE A 97 4.66 -3.53 -7.61
C ILE A 97 5.63 -4.68 -7.33
N LEU A 98 5.10 -5.83 -6.93
CA LEU A 98 5.91 -6.96 -6.44
C LEU A 98 6.36 -7.92 -7.55
N GLY A 99 5.78 -7.85 -8.74
CA GLY A 99 6.05 -8.81 -9.82
C GLY A 99 6.16 -8.20 -11.20
N GLY A 100 6.56 -9.04 -12.16
CA GLY A 100 6.71 -8.65 -13.56
C GLY A 100 7.84 -7.65 -13.82
N ALA A 101 7.82 -7.05 -15.01
CA ALA A 101 8.83 -6.07 -15.43
C ALA A 101 8.68 -4.70 -14.70
N ALA A 102 7.55 -4.47 -14.03
CA ALA A 102 7.30 -3.26 -13.24
C ALA A 102 7.67 -3.41 -11.76
N ARG A 103 8.33 -4.50 -11.38
CA ARG A 103 8.78 -4.75 -9.99
C ARG A 103 9.57 -3.56 -9.46
N GLY A 104 9.19 -3.08 -8.26
CA GLY A 104 9.80 -1.93 -7.60
C GLY A 104 9.25 -0.57 -8.03
N TRP A 105 8.29 -0.52 -8.98
CA TRP A 105 7.62 0.73 -9.29
C TRP A 105 6.61 1.06 -8.19
N CYS A 106 6.68 2.29 -7.68
CA CYS A 106 5.69 2.78 -6.73
C CYS A 106 4.38 3.09 -7.44
N ARG A 107 3.28 2.51 -6.94
CA ARG A 107 1.93 2.78 -7.44
C ARG A 107 1.08 3.59 -6.47
N ARG A 108 1.42 3.54 -5.18
CA ARG A 108 0.70 4.27 -4.13
C ARG A 108 1.66 4.65 -3.00
N LEU A 109 1.32 5.74 -2.33
CA LEU A 109 1.92 6.13 -1.08
C LEU A 109 0.83 6.17 -0.02
N VAL A 110 1.00 5.45 1.07
CA VAL A 110 0.15 5.56 2.26
C VAL A 110 0.94 6.30 3.33
N VAL A 111 0.40 7.39 3.80
CA VAL A 111 0.96 8.17 4.93
C VAL A 111 0.03 8.00 6.11
N VAL A 112 0.59 7.58 7.24
CA VAL A 112 -0.15 7.44 8.51
C VAL A 112 0.48 8.39 9.52
N ASP A 113 -0.30 9.37 9.96
CA ASP A 113 0.07 10.25 11.07
C ASP A 113 -0.62 9.77 12.35
N GLY A 114 0.09 9.82 13.47
CA GLY A 114 -0.46 9.41 14.76
C GLY A 114 0.54 9.44 15.89
N LEU A 115 0.10 8.96 17.06
CA LEU A 115 0.89 8.90 18.28
C LEU A 115 1.63 7.56 18.39
N VAL A 116 2.96 7.59 18.39
CA VAL A 116 3.79 6.41 18.65
C VAL A 116 4.02 6.26 20.14
N GLU A 117 3.70 5.09 20.68
CA GLU A 117 3.81 4.74 22.09
C GLU A 117 4.66 3.50 22.29
N GLN A 118 5.44 3.45 23.35
CA GLN A 118 6.17 2.25 23.73
C GLN A 118 5.19 1.18 24.24
N ILE A 119 5.45 -0.08 23.91
CA ILE A 119 4.73 -1.24 24.46
C ILE A 119 5.57 -1.81 25.61
N ASP A 120 4.90 -2.23 26.70
CA ASP A 120 5.57 -2.90 27.81
C ASP A 120 6.45 -4.06 27.35
N THR A 121 7.66 -4.16 27.87
CA THR A 121 8.68 -5.13 27.43
C THR A 121 8.19 -6.58 27.50
N ARG A 122 7.37 -6.92 28.50
CA ARG A 122 6.82 -8.29 28.62
C ARG A 122 5.77 -8.55 27.54
N ALA A 123 4.99 -7.52 27.18
CA ALA A 123 3.97 -7.62 26.15
C ALA A 123 4.57 -7.68 24.75
N GLN A 124 5.75 -7.09 24.53
CA GLN A 124 6.38 -7.02 23.19
C GLN A 124 6.62 -8.41 22.60
N ARG A 125 7.22 -9.35 23.35
CA ARG A 125 7.51 -10.71 22.83
C ARG A 125 6.24 -11.47 22.49
N HIS A 126 5.19 -11.32 23.30
CA HIS A 126 3.91 -11.96 23.02
C HIS A 126 3.26 -11.37 21.75
N ALA A 127 3.31 -10.05 21.60
CA ALA A 127 2.82 -9.38 20.40
C ALA A 127 3.64 -9.76 19.15
N ALA A 128 4.97 -9.81 19.25
CA ALA A 128 5.84 -10.25 18.15
C ALA A 128 5.52 -11.69 17.70
N THR A 129 5.26 -12.60 18.67
CA THR A 129 4.85 -13.99 18.35
C THR A 129 3.50 -14.04 17.62
N ARG A 130 2.56 -13.16 17.97
CA ARG A 130 1.29 -13.07 17.25
C ARG A 130 1.50 -12.56 15.81
N ILE A 131 2.28 -11.48 15.68
CA ILE A 131 2.57 -10.88 14.37
C ILE A 131 3.26 -11.88 13.46
N ALA A 132 4.21 -12.67 13.98
CA ALA A 132 4.95 -13.68 13.22
C ALA A 132 4.07 -14.78 12.60
N ARG A 133 2.84 -14.98 13.08
CA ARG A 133 1.87 -15.91 12.47
C ARG A 133 1.31 -15.39 11.16
N ASP A 134 1.13 -14.06 11.06
CA ASP A 134 0.54 -13.40 9.90
C ASP A 134 1.60 -12.85 8.96
N LEU A 135 2.72 -12.41 9.52
CA LEU A 135 3.85 -11.79 8.83
C LEU A 135 5.16 -12.33 9.42
N PRO A 136 5.66 -13.49 8.94
CA PRO A 136 6.95 -14.01 9.36
C PRO A 136 8.09 -13.15 8.81
N ASP A 137 8.77 -12.41 9.69
CA ASP A 137 9.93 -11.58 9.36
C ASP A 137 11.04 -11.76 10.40
N SER A 138 12.29 -11.75 9.93
CA SER A 138 13.47 -11.90 10.80
C SER A 138 13.62 -10.75 11.81
N ALA A 139 13.13 -9.55 11.51
CA ALA A 139 13.14 -8.42 12.44
C ALA A 139 12.38 -8.70 13.74
N LEU A 140 11.37 -9.58 13.70
CA LEU A 140 10.61 -10.00 14.88
C LEU A 140 11.45 -10.82 15.88
N LEU A 141 12.50 -11.50 15.41
CA LEU A 141 13.39 -12.29 16.27
C LEU A 141 14.24 -11.39 17.19
N GLY A 142 14.55 -10.18 16.75
CA GLY A 142 15.31 -9.18 17.51
C GLY A 142 14.50 -8.43 18.55
N VAL A 143 13.17 -8.64 18.65
CA VAL A 143 12.32 -7.91 19.59
C VAL A 143 12.69 -8.21 21.04
N GLY A 144 13.02 -7.16 21.79
CA GLY A 144 13.50 -7.21 23.17
C GLY A 144 15.04 -7.27 23.32
N SER A 145 15.78 -7.17 22.19
CA SER A 145 17.25 -7.03 22.18
C SER A 145 17.68 -5.91 21.24
N GLU A 146 17.75 -6.17 19.94
CA GLU A 146 18.18 -5.21 18.90
C GLU A 146 17.04 -4.32 18.41
N SER A 147 15.81 -4.83 18.53
CA SER A 147 14.59 -4.18 18.10
C SER A 147 13.57 -4.06 19.23
N ALA A 148 12.72 -3.07 19.13
CA ALA A 148 11.58 -2.86 20.01
C ALA A 148 10.29 -2.82 19.21
N LEU A 149 9.21 -3.32 19.83
CA LEU A 149 7.85 -3.20 19.30
C LEU A 149 7.19 -1.97 19.91
N VAL A 150 6.72 -1.08 19.05
CA VAL A 150 5.97 0.12 19.44
C VAL A 150 4.60 0.11 18.78
N ARG A 151 3.66 0.88 19.31
CA ARG A 151 2.33 1.06 18.73
C ARG A 151 2.23 2.45 18.12
N LEU A 152 1.76 2.53 16.89
CA LEU A 152 1.30 3.77 16.27
C LEU A 152 -0.23 3.81 16.38
N ARG A 153 -0.75 4.69 17.23
CA ARG A 153 -2.19 5.00 17.30
C ARG A 153 -2.51 5.93 16.14
N THR A 154 -3.25 5.41 15.20
CA THR A 154 -3.56 6.10 13.96
C THR A 154 -4.56 7.22 14.18
N GLU A 155 -4.22 8.45 13.76
CA GLU A 155 -5.08 9.64 13.83
C GLU A 155 -5.52 10.09 12.45
N ARG A 156 -4.66 9.94 11.43
CA ARG A 156 -4.94 10.35 10.07
C ARG A 156 -4.26 9.41 9.08
N ILE A 157 -4.95 9.14 7.97
CA ILE A 157 -4.42 8.32 6.88
C ILE A 157 -4.62 9.05 5.55
N LEU A 158 -3.56 9.19 4.78
CA LEU A 158 -3.61 9.72 3.42
C LEU A 158 -3.18 8.62 2.45
N LEU A 159 -4.00 8.39 1.44
CA LEU A 159 -3.66 7.55 0.29
C LEU A 159 -3.40 8.46 -0.91
N THR A 160 -2.22 8.35 -1.49
CA THR A 160 -1.87 9.02 -2.76
C THR A 160 -1.69 7.97 -3.83
N ASP A 161 -2.44 8.07 -4.91
CA ASP A 161 -2.33 7.23 -6.10
C ASP A 161 -2.69 8.03 -7.37
N ASP A 162 -2.89 7.35 -8.49
CA ASP A 162 -3.20 7.99 -9.79
C ASP A 162 -4.53 8.78 -9.79
N SER A 163 -5.42 8.50 -8.84
CA SER A 163 -6.69 9.24 -8.68
C SER A 163 -6.53 10.53 -7.87
N GLY A 164 -5.36 10.73 -7.26
CA GLY A 164 -5.02 11.89 -6.44
C GLY A 164 -4.76 11.54 -4.98
N VAL A 165 -5.07 12.46 -4.08
CA VAL A 165 -4.91 12.29 -2.64
C VAL A 165 -6.28 12.10 -2.00
N THR A 166 -6.42 11.03 -1.24
CA THR A 166 -7.65 10.70 -0.49
C THR A 166 -7.34 10.64 1.01
N ASP A 167 -8.13 11.34 1.81
CA ASP A 167 -8.11 11.23 3.27
C ASP A 167 -9.03 10.07 3.68
N ILE A 168 -8.51 9.12 4.47
CA ILE A 168 -9.23 7.92 4.92
C ILE A 168 -9.46 8.02 6.42
N ALA A 169 -10.70 7.89 6.86
CA ALA A 169 -10.99 7.85 8.28
C ALA A 169 -10.38 6.58 8.93
N PRO A 170 -9.82 6.68 10.14
CA PRO A 170 -9.30 5.50 10.84
C PRO A 170 -10.33 4.37 11.00
N ASP A 171 -11.60 4.70 11.24
CA ASP A 171 -12.68 3.70 11.35
C ASP A 171 -12.94 2.97 10.03
N ASP A 172 -12.81 3.65 8.89
CA ASP A 172 -12.93 3.01 7.57
C ASP A 172 -11.78 2.02 7.35
N LEU A 173 -10.54 2.41 7.72
CA LEU A 173 -9.41 1.47 7.67
C LEU A 173 -9.60 0.31 8.64
N ALA A 174 -10.12 0.55 9.86
CA ALA A 174 -10.33 -0.49 10.87
C ALA A 174 -11.28 -1.58 10.40
N THR A 175 -12.34 -1.19 9.69
CA THR A 175 -13.37 -2.10 9.16
C THR A 175 -13.00 -2.73 7.82
N SER A 176 -12.07 -2.11 7.08
CA SER A 176 -11.63 -2.60 5.77
C SER A 176 -10.54 -3.66 5.90
N GLY A 177 -10.69 -4.78 5.20
CA GLY A 177 -9.64 -5.78 5.00
C GLY A 177 -8.75 -5.45 3.79
N PRO A 178 -7.58 -6.11 3.67
CA PRO A 178 -6.83 -6.11 2.41
C PRO A 178 -7.60 -6.92 1.35
N ASP A 179 -7.35 -6.62 0.09
CA ASP A 179 -7.82 -7.46 -1.03
C ASP A 179 -7.37 -8.91 -0.83
N PRO A 180 -8.24 -9.91 -1.09
CA PRO A 180 -7.93 -11.32 -0.84
C PRO A 180 -6.75 -11.86 -1.65
N PHE A 181 -6.36 -11.18 -2.73
CA PHE A 181 -5.24 -11.59 -3.58
C PHE A 181 -3.94 -10.84 -3.30
N THR A 182 -3.92 -9.98 -2.30
CA THR A 182 -2.77 -9.13 -1.96
C THR A 182 -1.47 -9.92 -1.84
N ASP A 183 -1.48 -11.06 -1.16
CA ASP A 183 -0.30 -11.91 -0.94
C ASP A 183 0.09 -12.71 -2.20
N LEU A 184 -0.81 -12.88 -3.17
CA LEU A 184 -0.60 -13.64 -4.40
C LEU A 184 -0.32 -12.77 -5.61
N GLU A 185 -0.52 -11.46 -5.50
CA GLU A 185 -0.45 -10.52 -6.63
C GLU A 185 0.88 -10.60 -7.38
N GLY A 186 2.00 -10.59 -6.65
CA GLY A 186 3.33 -10.68 -7.28
C GLY A 186 3.50 -11.93 -8.14
N HIS A 187 3.06 -13.08 -7.64
CA HIS A 187 3.09 -14.34 -8.38
C HIS A 187 2.24 -14.28 -9.65
N TRP A 188 1.03 -13.72 -9.57
CA TRP A 188 0.18 -13.56 -10.74
C TRP A 188 0.76 -12.59 -11.77
N LEU A 189 1.35 -11.48 -11.33
CA LEU A 189 2.00 -10.54 -12.23
C LEU A 189 3.21 -11.16 -12.94
N ASP A 190 4.04 -11.94 -12.24
CA ASP A 190 5.15 -12.68 -12.85
C ASP A 190 4.64 -13.65 -13.92
N HIS A 191 3.58 -14.42 -13.60
CA HIS A 191 3.00 -15.40 -14.52
C HIS A 191 2.32 -14.76 -15.74
N LEU A 192 1.47 -13.77 -15.52
CA LEU A 192 0.66 -13.16 -16.58
C LEU A 192 1.48 -12.25 -17.51
N ASN A 193 2.60 -11.71 -17.04
CA ASN A 193 3.55 -10.95 -17.85
C ASN A 193 4.59 -11.84 -18.55
N ASP A 194 4.64 -13.15 -18.26
CA ASP A 194 5.53 -14.07 -18.98
C ASP A 194 5.23 -14.01 -20.48
N PRO A 195 6.24 -13.88 -21.36
CA PRO A 195 6.05 -13.85 -22.81
C PRO A 195 5.26 -15.05 -23.35
N ARG A 196 5.23 -16.17 -22.63
CA ARG A 196 4.46 -17.37 -22.99
C ARG A 196 2.99 -17.27 -22.65
N CYS A 197 2.62 -16.37 -21.69
CA CYS A 197 1.27 -16.22 -21.14
C CYS A 197 0.58 -14.88 -21.54
N GLN A 198 1.13 -14.11 -22.48
CA GLN A 198 0.65 -12.77 -22.87
C GLN A 198 -0.76 -12.71 -23.48
N VAL A 199 -1.65 -13.59 -23.07
CA VAL A 199 -3.02 -13.63 -23.61
C VAL A 199 -3.84 -12.46 -23.07
N VAL A 200 -3.75 -12.18 -21.78
CA VAL A 200 -4.49 -11.06 -21.13
C VAL A 200 -3.99 -9.71 -21.65
N PRO A 201 -2.68 -9.40 -21.65
CA PRO A 201 -2.17 -8.15 -22.21
C PRO A 201 -2.58 -7.90 -23.67
N ARG A 202 -2.45 -8.91 -24.52
CA ARG A 202 -2.82 -8.78 -25.94
C ARG A 202 -4.32 -8.56 -26.15
N ARG A 203 -5.16 -9.15 -25.33
CA ARG A 203 -6.59 -8.94 -25.38
C ARG A 203 -6.97 -7.54 -24.89
N ALA A 204 -6.28 -7.07 -23.85
CA ALA A 204 -6.44 -5.74 -23.29
C ALA A 204 -6.24 -4.65 -24.34
N LEU A 205 -5.24 -4.80 -25.22
CA LEU A 205 -5.01 -3.87 -26.33
C LEU A 205 -6.24 -3.69 -27.24
N ARG A 206 -7.04 -4.74 -27.43
CA ARG A 206 -8.25 -4.67 -28.27
C ARG A 206 -9.40 -3.98 -27.52
N VAL A 207 -9.53 -4.22 -26.22
CA VAL A 207 -10.60 -3.66 -25.39
C VAL A 207 -10.37 -2.19 -25.09
N CYS A 208 -9.13 -1.82 -24.77
CA CYS A 208 -8.76 -0.44 -24.44
C CYS A 208 -8.63 0.49 -25.65
N ARG A 209 -8.97 0.02 -26.87
CA ARG A 209 -8.75 0.77 -28.13
C ARG A 209 -7.34 1.32 -28.24
N CYS A 210 -6.38 0.53 -27.83
CA CYS A 210 -4.97 0.92 -27.84
C CYS A 210 -4.45 1.11 -29.26
N LEU A 211 -3.52 2.02 -29.40
CA LEU A 211 -2.79 2.18 -30.66
C LEU A 211 -1.97 0.92 -30.94
N PRO A 212 -1.82 0.49 -32.21
CA PRO A 212 -1.10 -0.73 -32.56
C PRO A 212 0.37 -0.80 -32.07
N ALA A 213 0.88 0.34 -31.63
CA ALA A 213 2.26 0.50 -31.17
C ALA A 213 2.44 0.40 -29.66
N GLU A 214 1.35 0.39 -28.87
CA GLU A 214 1.42 0.35 -27.41
C GLU A 214 1.77 -1.06 -26.92
N ARG A 215 2.61 -1.10 -25.88
CA ARG A 215 3.00 -2.33 -25.18
C ARG A 215 2.27 -2.40 -23.86
N PRO A 216 1.41 -3.40 -23.66
CA PRO A 216 0.72 -3.60 -22.39
C PRO A 216 1.61 -4.32 -21.39
N LEU A 217 1.62 -3.83 -20.16
CA LEU A 217 2.23 -4.47 -19.00
C LEU A 217 1.19 -4.53 -17.89
N LEU A 218 0.95 -5.72 -17.33
CA LEU A 218 0.13 -5.83 -16.13
C LEU A 218 0.93 -5.30 -14.93
N ILE A 219 0.34 -4.37 -14.21
CA ILE A 219 0.96 -3.70 -13.07
C ILE A 219 0.17 -3.90 -11.77
N GLY A 220 -1.02 -4.48 -11.84
CA GLY A 220 -1.85 -4.76 -10.68
C GLY A 220 -2.94 -5.77 -10.98
N ILE A 221 -3.33 -6.52 -9.96
CA ILE A 221 -4.47 -7.42 -9.96
C ILE A 221 -5.11 -7.39 -8.58
N ASP A 222 -6.42 -7.24 -8.55
CA ASP A 222 -7.24 -7.30 -7.34
C ASP A 222 -8.54 -8.04 -7.61
N ARG A 223 -9.40 -8.17 -6.62
CA ARG A 223 -10.68 -8.87 -6.74
C ARG A 223 -11.63 -8.31 -7.79
N ALA A 224 -11.45 -7.07 -8.19
CA ALA A 224 -12.38 -6.36 -9.07
C ALA A 224 -11.83 -6.13 -10.49
N GLY A 225 -10.55 -6.43 -10.76
CA GLY A 225 -9.97 -6.23 -12.09
C GLY A 225 -8.46 -6.32 -12.16
N VAL A 226 -7.92 -5.92 -13.30
CA VAL A 226 -6.48 -5.82 -13.54
C VAL A 226 -6.12 -4.41 -13.97
N ASP A 227 -4.95 -3.93 -13.51
CA ASP A 227 -4.38 -2.66 -13.90
C ASP A 227 -3.27 -2.89 -14.93
N LEU A 228 -3.26 -2.06 -15.96
CA LEU A 228 -2.32 -2.12 -17.07
C LEU A 228 -1.57 -0.81 -17.19
N GLU A 229 -0.31 -0.88 -17.53
CA GLU A 229 0.42 0.23 -18.10
C GLU A 229 0.58 -0.01 -19.61
N LEU A 230 0.24 1.00 -20.38
CA LEU A 230 0.33 1.01 -21.84
C LEU A 230 1.40 2.03 -22.24
N THR A 231 2.50 1.55 -22.80
CA THR A 231 3.62 2.40 -23.22
C THR A 231 3.67 2.51 -24.73
N ASP A 232 3.66 3.73 -25.27
CA ASP A 232 3.80 3.98 -26.72
C ASP A 232 5.27 3.88 -27.19
N ARG A 233 5.48 4.12 -28.51
CA ARG A 233 6.83 4.07 -29.11
C ARG A 233 7.75 5.18 -28.62
N GLU A 234 7.19 6.29 -28.20
CA GLU A 234 7.89 7.45 -27.65
C GLU A 234 8.20 7.30 -26.17
N GLY A 235 7.81 6.17 -25.55
CA GLY A 235 8.03 5.89 -24.13
C GLY A 235 7.02 6.58 -23.21
N ARG A 236 5.94 7.17 -23.72
CA ARG A 236 4.89 7.75 -22.90
C ARG A 236 4.01 6.64 -22.36
N ALA A 237 3.84 6.61 -21.07
CA ALA A 237 3.02 5.62 -20.37
C ALA A 237 1.66 6.21 -19.97
N ARG A 238 0.63 5.38 -20.03
CA ARG A 238 -0.68 5.64 -19.44
C ARG A 238 -1.21 4.41 -18.76
N ARG A 239 -1.98 4.59 -17.71
CA ARG A 239 -2.57 3.48 -16.96
C ARG A 239 -4.03 3.30 -17.35
N GLU A 240 -4.43 2.05 -17.46
CA GLU A 240 -5.79 1.63 -17.78
C GLU A 240 -6.20 0.49 -16.87
N ARG A 241 -7.45 0.52 -16.42
CA ARG A 241 -8.02 -0.56 -15.64
C ARG A 241 -9.00 -1.36 -16.45
N LEU A 242 -8.88 -2.69 -16.41
CA LEU A 242 -9.83 -3.64 -16.96
C LEU A 242 -10.62 -4.28 -15.81
N PRO A 243 -11.88 -3.89 -15.59
CA PRO A 243 -12.69 -4.48 -14.55
C PRO A 243 -13.08 -5.92 -14.90
N PHE A 244 -13.21 -6.76 -13.89
CA PHE A 244 -13.87 -8.05 -14.01
C PHE A 244 -15.38 -7.87 -14.18
N ALA A 245 -16.07 -8.90 -14.69
CA ALA A 245 -17.53 -8.89 -14.79
C ALA A 245 -18.19 -8.93 -13.39
N GLU A 246 -17.54 -9.64 -12.46
CA GLU A 246 -17.94 -9.80 -11.07
C GLU A 246 -16.69 -9.76 -10.19
N ALA A 247 -16.83 -9.25 -8.98
CA ALA A 247 -15.73 -9.26 -8.01
C ALA A 247 -15.45 -10.69 -7.54
N CYS A 248 -14.19 -11.05 -7.41
CA CYS A 248 -13.74 -12.37 -7.00
C CYS A 248 -13.49 -12.41 -5.49
N THR A 249 -13.77 -13.55 -4.87
CA THR A 249 -13.51 -13.82 -3.46
C THR A 249 -12.46 -14.88 -3.24
N ASP A 250 -12.19 -15.71 -4.25
CA ASP A 250 -11.22 -16.79 -4.21
C ASP A 250 -10.43 -16.94 -5.53
N VAL A 251 -9.39 -17.78 -5.49
CA VAL A 251 -8.48 -18.02 -6.62
C VAL A 251 -9.19 -18.69 -7.81
N ALA A 252 -10.20 -19.50 -7.58
CA ALA A 252 -10.93 -20.19 -8.65
C ALA A 252 -11.81 -19.19 -9.45
N GLU A 253 -12.47 -18.29 -8.75
CA GLU A 253 -13.21 -17.17 -9.34
C GLU A 253 -12.26 -16.23 -10.09
N LEU A 254 -11.11 -15.86 -9.48
CA LEU A 254 -10.08 -15.07 -10.12
C LEU A 254 -9.61 -15.71 -11.44
N GLY A 255 -9.28 -17.00 -11.41
CA GLY A 255 -8.91 -17.77 -12.60
C GLY A 255 -10.01 -17.77 -13.66
N THR A 256 -11.27 -17.78 -13.26
CA THR A 256 -12.42 -17.69 -14.16
C THR A 256 -12.51 -16.32 -14.82
N GLN A 257 -12.42 -15.24 -14.05
CA GLN A 257 -12.45 -13.87 -14.57
C GLN A 257 -11.27 -13.59 -15.50
N LEU A 258 -10.07 -14.08 -15.17
CA LEU A 258 -8.89 -13.97 -16.05
C LEU A 258 -9.10 -14.72 -17.38
N ARG A 259 -9.71 -15.92 -17.37
CA ARG A 259 -10.06 -16.64 -18.60
C ARG A 259 -11.10 -15.90 -19.43
N LEU A 260 -12.08 -15.27 -18.77
CA LEU A 260 -13.07 -14.42 -19.45
C LEU A 260 -12.42 -13.21 -20.10
N LEU A 261 -11.46 -12.56 -19.41
CA LEU A 261 -10.63 -11.52 -20.00
C LEU A 261 -9.80 -12.01 -21.18
N ALA A 262 -9.24 -13.21 -21.10
CA ALA A 262 -8.34 -13.76 -22.09
C ALA A 262 -9.06 -14.35 -23.31
N GLY A 263 -10.18 -15.02 -23.11
CA GLY A 263 -10.69 -16.02 -24.06
C GLY A 263 -11.91 -15.66 -24.85
N GLY A 264 -12.59 -14.57 -24.59
CA GLY A 264 -13.68 -14.21 -25.49
C GLY A 264 -15.09 -14.44 -25.04
N ALA A 265 -15.38 -14.63 -23.79
CA ALA A 265 -16.71 -14.29 -23.29
C ALA A 265 -16.83 -12.77 -23.37
N ARG A 266 -17.93 -12.32 -23.90
CA ARG A 266 -18.21 -10.91 -24.19
C ARG A 266 -18.01 -10.06 -22.95
N TYR A 267 -17.09 -9.13 -23.01
CA TYR A 267 -16.89 -8.12 -22.00
C TYR A 267 -18.21 -7.35 -21.76
N PRO A 268 -18.54 -6.87 -20.56
CA PRO A 268 -19.75 -6.07 -20.34
C PRO A 268 -19.84 -4.85 -21.28
N GLN A 269 -18.71 -4.29 -21.68
CA GLN A 269 -18.63 -3.18 -22.63
C GLN A 269 -18.94 -3.60 -24.07
N ASP A 270 -18.60 -4.83 -24.45
CA ASP A 270 -18.96 -5.36 -25.78
C ASP A 270 -20.48 -5.52 -25.92
N ARG A 271 -21.19 -5.78 -24.79
CA ARG A 271 -22.65 -5.82 -24.76
C ARG A 271 -23.27 -4.43 -24.98
N ALA A 272 -22.61 -3.36 -24.52
CA ALA A 272 -23.06 -1.98 -24.74
C ALA A 272 -22.82 -1.52 -26.18
N ALA A 273 -21.76 -2.02 -26.83
CA ALA A 273 -21.44 -1.71 -28.21
C ALA A 273 -22.28 -2.51 -29.24
N LEU A 274 -22.97 -3.57 -28.78
CA LEU A 274 -23.82 -4.44 -29.61
C LEU A 274 -25.31 -4.15 -29.46
N ARG A 275 -25.71 -3.10 -28.75
CA ARG A 275 -27.08 -2.61 -28.77
C ARG A 275 -27.26 -1.71 -29.97
N PRO A 276 -28.23 -2.01 -30.86
CA PRO A 276 -28.52 -1.21 -32.03
C PRO A 276 -29.00 0.20 -31.68
#